data_b17159b0d29880f84f1fd6dc50fceab6
#
_entry.id   b17159b0d29880f84f1fd6dc50fceab6
#
_cell.length_a   1.000
_cell.length_b   1.000
_cell.length_c   1.000
_cell.angle_alpha   90.00
_cell.angle_beta   90.00
_cell.angle_gamma   90.00
#
_symmetry.space_group_name_H-M   'P 1'
#
loop_
_entity.id
_entity.type
_entity.pdbx_description
1 polymer ?
#
loop_
_entity_poly.entity_id
_entity_poly.type
_entity_poly.pdbx_seq_one_letter_code
_entity_poly.pdbx_strand_id
1 'polypeptide(L)'
;LLYRLLFNLAENAIRYSRSGSTVNVSISDSDSHVLLRVKDEGSGIPKQYRESIFQPFFRLDKSRSRAYGGAGLGLALVWEIAALHGGTVEVETSSENGTTMLVSLSKGATT
;
A
#
# COMPACT_ATOMS: atom_id res chain seq x y z
N LEU A 1 -9.21 -7.46 -10.60
CA LEU A 1 -9.05 -6.32 -9.68
C LEU A 1 -7.94 -6.55 -8.66
N LEU A 2 -7.80 -7.79 -8.15
CA LEU A 2 -6.75 -8.06 -7.18
C LEU A 2 -5.36 -7.90 -7.78
N TYR A 3 -5.19 -8.25 -9.06
CA TYR A 3 -3.93 -8.01 -9.74
C TYR A 3 -3.58 -6.52 -9.71
N ARG A 4 -4.56 -5.67 -9.97
CA ARG A 4 -4.33 -4.22 -9.98
C ARG A 4 -4.01 -3.68 -8.59
N LEU A 5 -4.65 -4.25 -7.57
CA LEU A 5 -4.34 -3.89 -6.19
C LEU A 5 -2.88 -4.21 -5.87
N LEU A 6 -2.45 -5.43 -6.17
CA LEU A 6 -1.08 -5.85 -5.90
C LEU A 6 -0.08 -5.04 -6.71
N PHE A 7 -0.39 -4.81 -7.98
CA PHE A 7 0.49 -4.03 -8.85
C PHE A 7 0.71 -2.62 -8.30
N ASN A 8 -0.36 -1.97 -7.87
CA ASN A 8 -0.24 -0.60 -7.36
C ASN A 8 0.52 -0.55 -6.04
N LEU A 9 0.32 -1.54 -5.16
CA LEU A 9 1.08 -1.60 -3.92
C LEU A 9 2.56 -1.83 -4.17
N ALA A 10 2.88 -2.78 -5.06
CA ALA A 10 4.26 -3.08 -5.39
C ALA A 10 4.95 -1.91 -6.07
N GLU A 11 4.27 -1.27 -7.01
CA GLU A 11 4.83 -0.11 -7.70
C GLU A 11 5.10 1.03 -6.72
N ASN A 12 4.18 1.26 -5.81
CA ASN A 12 4.34 2.30 -4.79
C ASN A 12 5.56 1.99 -3.91
N ALA A 13 5.70 0.73 -3.50
CA ALA A 13 6.82 0.33 -2.65
C ALA A 13 8.15 0.50 -3.38
N ILE A 14 8.21 0.10 -4.65
CA ILE A 14 9.43 0.25 -5.45
C ILE A 14 9.79 1.72 -5.64
N ARG A 15 8.79 2.55 -5.89
CA ARG A 15 8.99 3.97 -6.12
C ARG A 15 9.61 4.66 -4.92
N TYR A 16 9.22 4.27 -3.71
CA TYR A 16 9.67 4.96 -2.50
C TYR A 16 10.76 4.23 -1.74
N SER A 17 11.18 3.05 -2.20
CA SER A 17 12.29 2.33 -1.61
C SER A 17 13.63 2.93 -2.03
N ARG A 18 14.64 2.68 -1.20
CA ARG A 18 16.00 3.08 -1.55
C ARG A 18 16.51 2.23 -2.69
N SER A 19 17.36 2.83 -3.53
CA SER A 19 17.99 2.12 -4.64
C SER A 19 18.77 0.92 -4.11
N GLY A 20 18.58 -0.23 -4.75
CA GLY A 20 19.29 -1.46 -4.35
C GLY A 20 18.67 -2.19 -3.16
N SER A 21 17.60 -1.66 -2.59
CA SER A 21 16.92 -2.32 -1.48
C SER A 21 15.92 -3.34 -1.97
N THR A 22 15.27 -4.02 -1.02
CA THR A 22 14.36 -5.12 -1.31
C THR A 22 12.93 -4.73 -0.96
N VAL A 23 12.00 -5.10 -1.83
CA VAL A 23 10.57 -5.03 -1.53
C VAL A 23 10.10 -6.46 -1.29
N ASN A 24 9.51 -6.71 -0.13
CA ASN A 24 9.00 -8.03 0.23
C ASN A 24 7.49 -8.06 0.14
N VAL A 25 6.98 -9.08 -0.53
CA VAL A 25 5.53 -9.32 -0.61
C VAL A 25 5.26 -10.65 0.05
N SER A 26 4.35 -10.70 1.00
CA SER A 26 4.00 -11.92 1.68
C SER A 26 2.49 -12.06 1.79
N ILE A 27 2.03 -13.30 1.79
CA ILE A 27 0.62 -13.61 1.93
C ILE A 27 0.48 -14.61 3.06
N SER A 28 -0.42 -14.33 3.99
CA SER A 28 -0.76 -15.27 5.04
C SER A 28 -2.27 -15.28 5.18
N ASP A 29 -2.80 -16.20 5.97
CA ASP A 29 -4.24 -16.19 6.18
C ASP A 29 -4.58 -16.50 7.62
N SER A 30 -5.74 -16.03 8.00
CA SER A 30 -6.36 -16.34 9.28
C SER A 30 -7.66 -17.09 8.97
N ASP A 31 -8.42 -17.39 9.99
CA ASP A 31 -9.70 -18.10 9.80
C ASP A 31 -10.66 -17.33 8.89
N SER A 32 -10.68 -16.03 9.01
CA SER A 32 -11.68 -15.20 8.33
C SER A 32 -11.12 -14.31 7.22
N HIS A 33 -9.80 -14.13 7.15
CA HIS A 33 -9.20 -13.16 6.23
C HIS A 33 -7.96 -13.70 5.56
N VAL A 34 -7.68 -13.17 4.36
CA VAL A 34 -6.39 -13.31 3.71
C VAL A 34 -5.64 -12.01 3.96
N LEU A 35 -4.39 -12.11 4.39
CA LEU A 35 -3.55 -10.95 4.72
C LEU A 35 -2.42 -10.84 3.73
N LEU A 36 -2.34 -9.69 3.08
CA LEU A 36 -1.28 -9.38 2.12
C LEU A 36 -0.44 -8.25 2.70
N ARG A 37 0.87 -8.47 2.81
CA ARG A 37 1.79 -7.45 3.28
C ARG A 37 2.79 -7.11 2.21
N VAL A 38 3.02 -5.81 2.01
CA VAL A 38 4.04 -5.32 1.10
C VAL A 38 4.96 -4.43 1.93
N LYS A 39 6.20 -4.87 2.10
CA LYS A 39 7.18 -4.17 2.93
C LYS A 39 8.26 -3.56 2.06
N ASP A 40 8.50 -2.27 2.22
CA ASP A 40 9.56 -1.57 1.52
C ASP A 40 10.64 -1.10 2.50
N GLU A 41 11.74 -0.59 1.95
CA GLU A 41 12.85 -0.04 2.73
C GLU A 41 13.03 1.43 2.42
N GLY A 42 11.92 2.15 2.38
CA GLY A 42 11.92 3.58 2.17
C GLY A 42 12.11 4.37 3.46
N SER A 43 11.87 5.66 3.38
CA SER A 43 12.09 6.55 4.51
C SER A 43 10.93 6.59 5.50
N GLY A 44 9.84 5.88 5.21
CA GLY A 44 8.68 5.85 6.09
C GLY A 44 7.66 6.92 5.78
N ILE A 45 6.55 6.85 6.48
CA ILE A 45 5.42 7.77 6.31
C ILE A 45 5.16 8.43 7.66
N PRO A 46 5.20 9.77 7.73
CA PRO A 46 4.88 10.46 8.98
C PRO A 46 3.51 10.05 9.50
N LYS A 47 3.41 9.88 10.79
CA LYS A 47 2.21 9.35 11.43
C LYS A 47 0.96 10.12 11.04
N GLN A 48 1.06 11.44 10.92
CA GLN A 48 -0.09 12.27 10.60
C GLN A 48 -0.63 12.06 9.19
N TYR A 49 0.15 11.42 8.30
CA TYR A 49 -0.26 11.22 6.92
C TYR A 49 -0.68 9.78 6.59
N ARG A 50 -0.66 8.88 7.59
CA ARG A 50 -0.88 7.45 7.29
C ARG A 50 -2.29 7.12 6.80
N GLU A 51 -3.26 7.97 7.12
CA GLU A 51 -4.60 7.82 6.55
C GLU A 51 -4.76 8.61 5.27
N SER A 52 -4.16 9.80 5.23
CA SER A 52 -4.30 10.70 4.08
C SER A 52 -3.71 10.14 2.79
N ILE A 53 -2.71 9.26 2.89
CA ILE A 53 -2.05 8.72 1.69
C ILE A 53 -2.98 7.91 0.80
N PHE A 54 -4.13 7.48 1.33
CA PHE A 54 -5.11 6.73 0.54
C PHE A 54 -6.13 7.62 -0.15
N GLN A 55 -6.04 8.93 0.05
CA GLN A 55 -6.94 9.87 -0.63
C GLN A 55 -6.42 10.16 -2.03
N PRO A 56 -7.34 10.35 -3.01
CA PRO A 56 -6.92 10.67 -4.37
C PRO A 56 -6.07 11.94 -4.40
N PHE A 57 -5.02 11.91 -5.21
CA PHE A 57 -4.12 13.02 -5.46
C PHE A 57 -3.28 13.47 -4.27
N PHE A 58 -3.33 12.75 -3.15
CA PHE A 58 -2.48 13.07 -2.01
C PHE A 58 -1.02 12.75 -2.33
N ARG A 59 -0.11 13.63 -1.94
CA ARG A 59 1.32 13.44 -2.15
C ARG A 59 2.08 13.95 -0.93
N LEU A 60 3.01 13.12 -0.44
CA LEU A 60 3.89 13.52 0.66
C LEU A 60 4.91 14.55 0.20
N ASP A 61 5.43 14.40 -1.02
CA ASP A 61 6.44 15.27 -1.60
C ASP A 61 6.01 15.56 -3.04
N LYS A 62 5.43 16.73 -3.25
CA LYS A 62 4.84 17.07 -4.54
C LYS A 62 5.86 17.10 -5.67
N SER A 63 7.06 17.61 -5.42
CA SER A 63 8.06 17.69 -6.47
C SER A 63 8.58 16.31 -6.85
N ARG A 64 8.80 15.43 -5.87
CA ARG A 64 9.29 14.09 -6.15
C ARG A 64 8.22 13.25 -6.83
N SER A 65 6.97 13.41 -6.41
CA SER A 65 5.86 12.69 -7.04
C SER A 65 5.77 13.01 -8.52
N ARG A 66 5.98 14.27 -8.87
CA ARG A 66 5.95 14.67 -10.26
C ARG A 66 7.08 14.02 -11.04
N ALA A 67 8.28 13.97 -10.46
CA ALA A 67 9.43 13.38 -11.11
C ALA A 67 9.23 11.90 -11.42
N TYR A 68 8.46 11.20 -10.58
CA TYR A 68 8.19 9.78 -10.79
C TYR A 68 6.93 9.53 -11.59
N GLY A 69 6.26 10.59 -12.04
CA GLY A 69 5.09 10.46 -12.89
C GLY A 69 3.83 10.00 -12.20
N GLY A 70 3.82 9.94 -10.88
CA GLY A 70 2.65 9.49 -10.15
C GLY A 70 1.59 10.57 -10.04
N ALA A 71 0.32 10.22 -10.25
CA ALA A 71 -0.80 11.13 -10.13
C ALA A 71 -1.44 11.14 -8.76
N GLY A 72 -0.96 10.31 -7.83
CA GLY A 72 -1.54 10.22 -6.50
C GLY A 72 -2.80 9.37 -6.46
N LEU A 73 -2.99 8.49 -7.44
CA LEU A 73 -4.19 7.67 -7.53
C LEU A 73 -3.96 6.21 -7.16
N GLY A 74 -2.70 5.75 -7.14
CA GLY A 74 -2.41 4.33 -6.92
C GLY A 74 -2.92 3.79 -5.59
N LEU A 75 -2.64 4.47 -4.50
CA LEU A 75 -3.10 4.00 -3.19
C LEU A 75 -4.59 4.20 -2.99
N ALA A 76 -5.18 5.25 -3.61
CA ALA A 76 -6.62 5.42 -3.56
C ALA A 76 -7.32 4.26 -4.27
N LEU A 77 -6.76 3.79 -5.36
CA LEU A 77 -7.30 2.64 -6.08
C LEU A 77 -7.18 1.36 -5.24
N VAL A 78 -6.06 1.19 -4.53
CA VAL A 78 -5.89 0.06 -3.62
C VAL A 78 -6.98 0.07 -2.56
N TRP A 79 -7.26 1.24 -1.99
CA TRP A 79 -8.31 1.41 -0.98
C TRP A 79 -9.66 0.95 -1.52
N GLU A 80 -10.00 1.43 -2.73
CA GLU A 80 -11.29 1.09 -3.36
C GLU A 80 -11.40 -0.41 -3.66
N ILE A 81 -10.34 -1.00 -4.19
CA ILE A 81 -10.37 -2.43 -4.52
C ILE A 81 -10.49 -3.27 -3.26
N ALA A 82 -9.76 -2.91 -2.21
CA ALA A 82 -9.86 -3.63 -0.94
C ALA A 82 -11.30 -3.58 -0.41
N ALA A 83 -11.93 -2.41 -0.47
CA ALA A 83 -13.31 -2.26 -0.01
C ALA A 83 -14.27 -3.12 -0.83
N LEU A 84 -14.06 -3.20 -2.14
CA LEU A 84 -14.90 -4.04 -3.01
C LEU A 84 -14.80 -5.52 -2.66
N HIS A 85 -13.69 -5.94 -2.08
CA HIS A 85 -13.48 -7.32 -1.65
C HIS A 85 -13.72 -7.54 -0.16
N GLY A 86 -14.46 -6.63 0.46
CA GLY A 86 -14.83 -6.76 1.87
C GLY A 86 -13.67 -6.60 2.81
N GLY A 87 -12.70 -5.77 2.44
CA GLY A 87 -11.49 -5.64 3.23
C GLY A 87 -11.01 -4.22 3.40
N THR A 88 -9.77 -4.10 3.87
CA THR A 88 -9.15 -2.82 4.19
C THR A 88 -7.69 -2.81 3.77
N VAL A 89 -7.14 -1.62 3.66
CA VAL A 89 -5.69 -1.43 3.53
C VAL A 89 -5.26 -0.39 4.56
N GLU A 90 -4.10 -0.62 5.15
CA GLU A 90 -3.59 0.31 6.16
C GLU A 90 -2.08 0.26 6.21
N VAL A 91 -1.48 1.27 6.83
CA VAL A 91 -0.05 1.25 7.17
C VAL A 91 0.08 0.48 8.46
N GLU A 92 0.62 -0.75 8.40
CA GLU A 92 0.78 -1.59 9.58
C GLU A 92 1.93 -1.10 10.46
N THR A 93 3.08 -0.86 9.84
CA THR A 93 4.23 -0.28 10.53
C THR A 93 4.93 0.68 9.59
N SER A 94 5.58 1.68 10.14
CA SER A 94 6.39 2.60 9.36
C SER A 94 7.42 3.25 10.25
N SER A 95 8.64 3.35 9.74
CA SER A 95 9.76 3.99 10.43
C SER A 95 10.73 4.50 9.39
N GLU A 96 11.82 5.08 9.84
CA GLU A 96 12.86 5.54 8.93
C GLU A 96 13.52 4.39 8.16
N ASN A 97 13.26 3.14 8.57
CA ASN A 97 13.82 1.96 7.93
C ASN A 97 12.87 1.31 6.93
N GLY A 98 11.67 1.83 6.80
CA GLY A 98 10.74 1.31 5.81
C GLY A 98 9.29 1.28 6.30
N THR A 99 8.43 0.83 5.42
CA THR A 99 6.98 0.79 5.65
C THR A 99 6.42 -0.55 5.25
N THR A 100 5.49 -1.08 6.05
CA THR A 100 4.71 -2.26 5.70
C THR A 100 3.26 -1.86 5.53
N MET A 101 2.73 -2.10 4.33
CA MET A 101 1.30 -1.94 4.04
C MET A 101 0.62 -3.27 4.24
N LEU A 102 -0.53 -3.27 4.91
CA LEU A 102 -1.30 -4.48 5.16
C LEU A 102 -2.66 -4.38 4.50
N VAL A 103 -2.96 -5.36 3.66
CA VAL A 103 -4.30 -5.51 3.08
C VAL A 103 -4.94 -6.73 3.73
N SER A 104 -6.15 -6.55 4.25
CA SER A 104 -6.96 -7.63 4.80
C SER A 104 -8.17 -7.82 3.90
N LEU A 105 -8.37 -9.03 3.41
CA LEU A 105 -9.49 -9.35 2.53
C LEU A 105 -10.34 -10.44 3.18
N SER A 106 -11.63 -10.23 3.21
CA SER A 106 -12.55 -11.19 3.84
C SER A 106 -12.68 -12.46 3.02
N LYS A 107 -12.58 -13.62 3.66
CA LYS A 107 -12.77 -14.90 2.99
C LYS A 107 -14.22 -15.22 2.76
N GLY A 108 -15.10 -14.72 3.62
CA GLY A 108 -16.49 -15.10 3.60
C GLY A 108 -17.41 -14.20 2.81
N ALA A 109 -16.89 -13.11 2.28
CA ALA A 109 -17.72 -12.07 1.66
C ALA A 109 -18.29 -12.48 0.31
N THR A 110 -17.82 -13.56 -0.26
CA THR A 110 -18.17 -13.96 -1.61
C THR A 110 -19.43 -14.80 -1.72
N THR A 111 -19.96 -15.21 -0.63
CA THR A 111 -21.12 -16.11 -0.65
C THR A 111 -22.39 -15.41 -1.06
#